data_9b2dae9d32a2b07cf9b62f25bc5decde
#
_entry.id   9b2dae9d32a2b07cf9b62f25bc5decde
#
_cell.length_a   1.000
_cell.length_b   1.000
_cell.length_c   1.000
_cell.angle_alpha   90.00
_cell.angle_beta   90.00
_cell.angle_gamma   90.00
#
_symmetry.space_group_name_H-M   'P 1'
#
loop_
_entity.id
_entity.type
_entity.pdbx_description
1 polymer ?
#
loop_
_entity_poly.entity_id
_entity_poly.type
_entity_poly.pdbx_seq_one_letter_code
_entity_poly.pdbx_strand_id
1 'polypeptide(L)'
;VRTALRAGVDAVGCGAGLPKDLPGLAAEVGNEDAALAPVVSGGRSAALICKLWDRRYGRVPDFVVLEGPLAGGHLGFSPEEAREAQAGRPRPLSALLGEVLEALAPFREKYGRDIPVFAAGGLRSGAELRRCMDQGAAGGQFATRFIATEECDASPAYKRALLDAKAEDITIVQSPVGMPGRALRSPLIRRVEEGTQPKITRCDRCLAACDCKTAPYCISQALIAAVEGDWENGLFFCGANAGEVNRLSMVKEQMEQIMNEWRAAQ
;
A
#
# COMPACT_ATOMS: atom_id res chain seq x y z
N VAL A 1 -13.24 9.79 -0.86
CA VAL A 1 -14.03 8.85 -0.07
C VAL A 1 -15.53 9.17 -0.20
N ARG A 2 -16.03 10.37 0.24
CA ARG A 2 -17.46 10.72 0.16
C ARG A 2 -18.06 10.50 -1.23
N THR A 3 -17.38 10.93 -2.30
CA THR A 3 -17.85 10.78 -3.68
C THR A 3 -18.01 9.31 -4.07
N ALA A 4 -17.05 8.48 -3.73
CA ALA A 4 -17.09 7.03 -4.01
C ALA A 4 -18.25 6.38 -3.25
N LEU A 5 -18.38 6.66 -1.95
CA LEU A 5 -19.50 6.15 -1.13
C LEU A 5 -20.86 6.57 -1.69
N ARG A 6 -21.03 7.85 -2.11
CA ARG A 6 -22.27 8.34 -2.76
C ARG A 6 -22.55 7.64 -4.10
N ALA A 7 -21.51 7.21 -4.79
CA ALA A 7 -21.66 6.46 -6.04
C ALA A 7 -22.05 4.99 -5.83
N GLY A 8 -22.22 4.54 -4.57
CA GLY A 8 -22.69 3.20 -4.25
C GLY A 8 -21.62 2.12 -4.37
N VAL A 9 -20.36 2.43 -4.05
CA VAL A 9 -19.31 1.39 -4.04
C VAL A 9 -19.59 0.35 -2.97
N ASP A 10 -19.27 -0.91 -3.26
CA ASP A 10 -19.47 -2.05 -2.35
C ASP A 10 -18.45 -2.08 -1.21
N ALA A 11 -17.25 -1.53 -1.43
CA ALA A 11 -16.19 -1.52 -0.44
C ALA A 11 -15.26 -0.32 -0.57
N VAL A 12 -14.66 0.11 0.55
CA VAL A 12 -13.61 1.14 0.61
C VAL A 12 -12.42 0.63 1.41
N GLY A 13 -11.29 0.37 0.72
CA GLY A 13 -9.99 0.20 1.34
C GLY A 13 -9.31 1.57 1.54
N CYS A 14 -8.84 1.86 2.74
CA CYS A 14 -8.23 3.16 3.04
C CYS A 14 -6.90 3.00 3.80
N GLY A 15 -5.84 3.58 3.23
CA GLY A 15 -4.47 3.58 3.75
C GLY A 15 -3.86 4.97 3.79
N ALA A 16 -2.52 5.05 3.85
CA ALA A 16 -1.74 6.26 4.04
C ALA A 16 -2.13 7.03 5.31
N GLY A 17 -2.23 6.31 6.40
CA GLY A 17 -2.70 6.74 7.72
C GLY A 17 -3.96 6.00 8.14
N LEU A 18 -4.27 6.03 9.45
CA LEU A 18 -5.43 5.33 9.97
C LEU A 18 -6.73 6.11 9.64
N PRO A 19 -7.71 5.46 8.97
CA PRO A 19 -8.95 6.11 8.54
C PRO A 19 -9.96 6.22 9.69
N LYS A 20 -9.66 7.08 10.67
CA LYS A 20 -10.40 7.20 11.95
C LYS A 20 -11.89 7.49 11.79
N ASP A 21 -12.26 8.24 10.74
CA ASP A 21 -13.61 8.74 10.53
C ASP A 21 -14.34 8.06 9.37
N LEU A 22 -13.76 6.99 8.80
CA LEU A 22 -14.33 6.30 7.63
C LEU A 22 -15.77 5.79 7.87
N PRO A 23 -16.13 5.16 9.01
CA PRO A 23 -17.52 4.79 9.29
C PRO A 23 -18.46 5.99 9.36
N GLY A 24 -18.02 7.12 9.95
CA GLY A 24 -18.81 8.35 9.99
C GLY A 24 -19.05 8.95 8.61
N LEU A 25 -18.08 8.83 7.70
CA LEU A 25 -18.25 9.26 6.31
C LEU A 25 -19.26 8.38 5.55
N ALA A 26 -19.28 7.08 5.82
CA ALA A 26 -20.27 6.17 5.23
C ALA A 26 -21.69 6.49 5.72
N ALA A 27 -21.88 6.71 7.02
CA ALA A 27 -23.15 7.13 7.61
C ALA A 27 -23.61 8.48 7.08
N GLU A 28 -22.70 9.47 6.99
CA GLU A 28 -23.02 10.83 6.46
C GLU A 28 -23.63 10.79 5.06
N VAL A 29 -23.22 9.85 4.23
CA VAL A 29 -23.72 9.76 2.84
C VAL A 29 -24.77 8.68 2.62
N GLY A 30 -25.18 7.95 3.68
CA GLY A 30 -26.21 6.92 3.62
C GLY A 30 -25.77 5.62 2.92
N ASN A 31 -24.46 5.30 2.92
CA ASN A 31 -23.93 4.04 2.41
C ASN A 31 -23.21 3.27 3.52
N GLU A 32 -23.97 2.91 4.56
CA GLU A 32 -23.44 2.17 5.72
C GLU A 32 -23.20 0.70 5.42
N ASP A 33 -23.81 0.16 4.36
CA ASP A 33 -23.64 -1.22 3.91
C ASP A 33 -22.29 -1.45 3.20
N ALA A 34 -21.61 -0.40 2.76
CA ALA A 34 -20.29 -0.52 2.17
C ALA A 34 -19.30 -1.17 3.15
N ALA A 35 -18.56 -2.18 2.69
CA ALA A 35 -17.49 -2.79 3.45
C ALA A 35 -16.33 -1.81 3.65
N LEU A 36 -15.90 -1.62 4.89
CA LEU A 36 -14.86 -0.65 5.24
C LEU A 36 -13.60 -1.36 5.75
N ALA A 37 -12.48 -1.13 5.09
CA ALA A 37 -11.22 -1.78 5.38
C ALA A 37 -10.08 -0.78 5.60
N PRO A 38 -9.48 -0.74 6.79
CA PRO A 38 -8.23 -0.02 7.02
C PRO A 38 -7.04 -0.83 6.51
N VAL A 39 -6.01 -0.11 6.01
CA VAL A 39 -4.67 -0.67 5.82
C VAL A 39 -3.88 -0.43 7.12
N VAL A 40 -3.28 -1.48 7.66
CA VAL A 40 -2.52 -1.45 8.91
C VAL A 40 -1.14 -2.07 8.72
N SER A 41 -0.16 -1.67 9.55
CA SER A 41 1.23 -2.15 9.49
C SER A 41 1.58 -3.17 10.60
N GLY A 42 0.62 -3.55 11.45
CA GLY A 42 0.82 -4.52 12.53
C GLY A 42 -0.27 -4.48 13.59
N GLY A 43 -0.14 -5.27 14.64
CA GLY A 43 -1.15 -5.45 15.68
C GLY A 43 -1.53 -4.16 16.42
N ARG A 44 -0.55 -3.28 16.69
CA ARG A 44 -0.82 -1.99 17.35
C ARG A 44 -1.77 -1.09 16.56
N SER A 45 -1.56 -0.96 15.24
CA SER A 45 -2.43 -0.16 14.38
C SER A 45 -3.80 -0.81 14.19
N ALA A 46 -3.87 -2.14 14.09
CA ALA A 46 -5.12 -2.89 14.04
C ALA A 46 -5.95 -2.70 15.33
N ALA A 47 -5.35 -2.89 16.49
CA ALA A 47 -6.02 -2.66 17.77
C ALA A 47 -6.52 -1.22 17.94
N LEU A 48 -5.70 -0.24 17.52
CA LEU A 48 -6.05 1.17 17.64
C LEU A 48 -7.26 1.53 16.79
N ILE A 49 -7.28 1.11 15.51
CA ILE A 49 -8.39 1.45 14.62
C ILE A 49 -9.69 0.76 15.06
N CYS A 50 -9.62 -0.50 15.47
CA CYS A 50 -10.78 -1.21 15.99
C CYS A 50 -11.35 -0.54 17.26
N LYS A 51 -10.50 -0.16 18.22
CA LYS A 51 -10.92 0.58 19.43
C LYS A 51 -11.57 1.92 19.09
N LEU A 52 -11.03 2.65 18.12
CA LEU A 52 -11.56 3.94 17.71
C LEU A 52 -12.95 3.80 17.06
N TRP A 53 -13.08 2.85 16.13
CA TRP A 53 -14.36 2.62 15.43
C TRP A 53 -15.42 2.04 16.37
N ASP A 54 -15.05 1.06 17.20
CA ASP A 54 -15.93 0.50 18.24
C ASP A 54 -16.49 1.60 19.16
N ARG A 55 -15.58 2.44 19.70
CA ARG A 55 -15.97 3.47 20.67
C ARG A 55 -16.80 4.59 20.07
N ARG A 56 -16.52 4.99 18.81
CA ARG A 56 -17.18 6.15 18.19
C ARG A 56 -18.42 5.80 17.39
N TYR A 57 -18.43 4.61 16.78
CA TYR A 57 -19.42 4.24 15.78
C TYR A 57 -20.11 2.90 16.07
N GLY A 58 -19.74 2.18 17.14
CA GLY A 58 -20.28 0.85 17.42
C GLY A 58 -19.99 -0.15 16.31
N ARG A 59 -18.90 0.03 15.57
CA ARG A 59 -18.53 -0.75 14.38
C ARG A 59 -17.05 -1.18 14.46
N VAL A 60 -16.72 -2.27 13.81
CA VAL A 60 -15.34 -2.72 13.54
C VAL A 60 -15.11 -2.87 12.04
N PRO A 61 -13.87 -2.95 11.55
CA PRO A 61 -13.58 -3.20 10.15
C PRO A 61 -14.29 -4.45 9.63
N ASP A 62 -14.72 -4.41 8.37
CA ASP A 62 -15.29 -5.57 7.70
C ASP A 62 -14.20 -6.55 7.26
N PHE A 63 -13.04 -6.03 6.91
CA PHE A 63 -11.78 -6.75 6.76
C PHE A 63 -10.61 -5.79 6.99
N VAL A 64 -9.39 -6.32 7.08
CA VAL A 64 -8.16 -5.56 7.29
C VAL A 64 -7.15 -5.95 6.23
N VAL A 65 -6.44 -4.97 5.65
CA VAL A 65 -5.26 -5.22 4.84
C VAL A 65 -4.02 -5.00 5.73
N LEU A 66 -3.26 -6.06 5.97
CA LEU A 66 -1.97 -5.98 6.64
C LEU A 66 -0.90 -5.71 5.58
N GLU A 67 -0.33 -4.52 5.61
CA GLU A 67 0.76 -4.15 4.71
C GLU A 67 2.12 -4.29 5.41
N GLY A 68 2.93 -5.22 4.91
CA GLY A 68 4.29 -5.47 5.41
C GLY A 68 5.32 -4.43 4.95
N PRO A 69 6.53 -4.42 5.55
CA PRO A 69 7.54 -3.40 5.32
C PRO A 69 8.20 -3.46 3.93
N LEU A 70 7.90 -4.47 3.11
CA LEU A 70 8.39 -4.61 1.74
C LEU A 70 7.39 -4.09 0.69
N ALA A 71 6.31 -3.45 1.12
CA ALA A 71 5.33 -2.81 0.24
C ALA A 71 5.95 -1.68 -0.59
N GLY A 72 5.27 -1.33 -1.67
CA GLY A 72 5.52 -0.14 -2.47
C GLY A 72 4.66 1.03 -2.03
N GLY A 73 5.01 2.23 -2.45
CA GLY A 73 4.29 3.43 -2.04
C GLY A 73 4.55 3.83 -0.60
N HIS A 74 3.58 4.53 0.01
CA HIS A 74 3.71 4.99 1.39
C HIS A 74 3.67 3.82 2.38
N LEU A 75 4.59 3.84 3.33
CA LEU A 75 4.77 2.76 4.31
C LEU A 75 4.27 3.20 5.67
N GLY A 76 3.46 2.36 6.31
CA GLY A 76 2.95 2.55 7.68
C GLY A 76 3.98 2.22 8.76
N PHE A 77 5.27 2.38 8.47
CA PHE A 77 6.42 2.10 9.33
C PHE A 77 7.19 3.40 9.62
N SER A 78 8.02 3.41 10.65
CA SER A 78 8.94 4.51 10.87
C SER A 78 9.98 4.59 9.73
N PRO A 79 10.61 5.76 9.51
CA PRO A 79 11.70 5.87 8.53
C PRO A 79 12.87 4.92 8.83
N GLU A 80 13.10 4.60 10.09
CA GLU A 80 14.13 3.66 10.53
C GLU A 80 13.77 2.22 10.15
N GLU A 81 12.56 1.75 10.50
CA GLU A 81 12.08 0.42 10.12
C GLU A 81 12.05 0.24 8.59
N ALA A 82 11.68 1.28 7.84
CA ALA A 82 11.69 1.25 6.38
C ALA A 82 13.11 1.09 5.82
N ARG A 83 14.11 1.79 6.41
CA ARG A 83 15.53 1.64 6.03
C ARG A 83 16.09 0.29 6.43
N GLU A 84 15.75 -0.24 7.60
CA GLU A 84 16.14 -1.60 8.01
C GLU A 84 15.60 -2.65 7.03
N ALA A 85 14.34 -2.52 6.62
CA ALA A 85 13.74 -3.39 5.63
C ALA A 85 14.44 -3.29 4.26
N GLN A 86 14.84 -2.09 3.85
CA GLN A 86 15.60 -1.85 2.62
C GLN A 86 17.01 -2.47 2.72
N ALA A 87 17.60 -2.49 3.91
CA ALA A 87 18.91 -3.13 4.17
C ALA A 87 18.82 -4.66 4.33
N GLY A 88 17.70 -5.29 3.97
CA GLY A 88 17.53 -6.74 4.01
C GLY A 88 17.16 -7.30 5.40
N ARG A 89 16.75 -6.46 6.33
CA ARG A 89 16.31 -6.82 7.69
C ARG A 89 14.85 -6.43 7.96
N PRO A 90 13.89 -6.85 7.10
CA PRO A 90 12.49 -6.54 7.32
C PRO A 90 11.94 -7.32 8.52
N ARG A 91 10.98 -6.75 9.24
CA ARG A 91 10.12 -7.53 10.11
C ARG A 91 9.38 -8.57 9.27
N PRO A 92 9.38 -9.87 9.66
CA PRO A 92 8.68 -10.89 8.89
C PRO A 92 7.18 -10.61 8.80
N LEU A 93 6.61 -10.75 7.60
CA LEU A 93 5.16 -10.57 7.40
C LEU A 93 4.35 -11.57 8.24
N SER A 94 4.87 -12.78 8.44
CA SER A 94 4.28 -13.80 9.31
C SER A 94 4.16 -13.35 10.77
N ALA A 95 5.18 -12.69 11.33
CA ALA A 95 5.14 -12.16 12.68
C ALA A 95 4.11 -11.03 12.80
N LEU A 96 4.06 -10.11 11.82
CA LEU A 96 3.08 -9.04 11.76
C LEU A 96 1.65 -9.58 11.63
N LEU A 97 1.46 -10.65 10.86
CA LEU A 97 0.16 -11.32 10.71
C LEU A 97 -0.33 -11.89 12.04
N GLY A 98 0.54 -12.60 12.77
CA GLY A 98 0.21 -13.13 14.10
C GLY A 98 -0.24 -12.03 15.06
N GLU A 99 0.50 -10.91 15.12
CA GLU A 99 0.14 -9.75 15.94
C GLU A 99 -1.24 -9.16 15.57
N VAL A 100 -1.54 -9.07 14.27
CA VAL A 100 -2.84 -8.53 13.81
C VAL A 100 -3.96 -9.47 14.15
N LEU A 101 -3.81 -10.78 13.93
CA LEU A 101 -4.82 -11.78 14.25
C LEU A 101 -5.13 -11.79 15.75
N GLU A 102 -4.10 -11.71 16.59
CA GLU A 102 -4.22 -11.62 18.06
C GLU A 102 -4.91 -10.30 18.47
N ALA A 103 -4.53 -9.18 17.87
CA ALA A 103 -5.13 -7.87 18.15
C ALA A 103 -6.62 -7.78 17.77
N LEU A 104 -7.06 -8.55 16.77
CA LEU A 104 -8.45 -8.59 16.31
C LEU A 104 -9.32 -9.56 17.11
N ALA A 105 -8.75 -10.54 17.81
CA ALA A 105 -9.50 -11.58 18.51
C ALA A 105 -10.57 -11.05 19.49
N PRO A 106 -10.31 -10.06 20.37
CA PRO A 106 -11.32 -9.53 21.27
C PRO A 106 -12.50 -8.86 20.56
N PHE A 107 -12.25 -8.29 19.37
CA PHE A 107 -13.29 -7.64 18.59
C PHE A 107 -14.13 -8.64 17.82
N ARG A 108 -13.53 -9.73 17.32
CA ARG A 108 -14.25 -10.86 16.72
C ARG A 108 -15.23 -11.47 17.73
N GLU A 109 -14.76 -11.70 18.95
CA GLU A 109 -15.59 -12.22 20.05
C GLU A 109 -16.72 -11.24 20.38
N LYS A 110 -16.39 -9.95 20.63
CA LYS A 110 -17.38 -8.93 20.98
C LYS A 110 -18.50 -8.77 19.95
N TYR A 111 -18.15 -8.81 18.66
CA TYR A 111 -19.09 -8.59 17.57
C TYR A 111 -19.69 -9.88 17.00
N GLY A 112 -19.26 -11.06 17.48
CA GLY A 112 -19.75 -12.36 17.01
C GLY A 112 -19.53 -12.61 15.52
N ARG A 113 -18.52 -11.96 14.92
CA ARG A 113 -18.20 -12.09 13.48
C ARG A 113 -16.70 -12.08 13.22
N ASP A 114 -16.29 -12.72 12.15
CA ASP A 114 -14.90 -12.67 11.71
C ASP A 114 -14.53 -11.27 11.16
N ILE A 115 -13.25 -10.94 11.23
CA ILE A 115 -12.62 -9.78 10.60
C ILE A 115 -11.47 -10.34 9.76
N PRO A 116 -11.71 -10.67 8.48
CA PRO A 116 -10.70 -11.25 7.61
C PRO A 116 -9.47 -10.35 7.46
N VAL A 117 -8.27 -10.95 7.40
CA VAL A 117 -7.02 -10.23 7.20
C VAL A 117 -6.41 -10.62 5.86
N PHE A 118 -6.20 -9.66 4.98
CA PHE A 118 -5.48 -9.85 3.72
C PHE A 118 -4.03 -9.43 3.88
N ALA A 119 -3.09 -10.33 3.61
CA ALA A 119 -1.66 -10.05 3.67
C ALA A 119 -1.20 -9.30 2.42
N ALA A 120 -0.39 -8.25 2.61
CA ALA A 120 0.15 -7.41 1.54
C ALA A 120 1.59 -7.00 1.85
N GLY A 121 2.31 -6.47 0.86
CA GLY A 121 3.62 -5.87 1.06
C GLY A 121 4.75 -6.89 1.21
N GLY A 122 5.23 -7.36 0.08
CA GLY A 122 6.33 -8.32 0.00
C GLY A 122 5.96 -9.70 -0.51
N LEU A 123 4.68 -9.97 -0.77
CA LEU A 123 4.27 -11.21 -1.42
C LEU A 123 4.80 -11.26 -2.85
N ARG A 124 5.62 -12.27 -3.14
CA ARG A 124 6.27 -12.50 -4.45
C ARG A 124 5.61 -13.63 -5.23
N SER A 125 5.00 -14.60 -4.54
CA SER A 125 4.53 -15.84 -5.13
C SER A 125 3.26 -16.38 -4.48
N GLY A 126 2.59 -17.31 -5.17
CA GLY A 126 1.47 -18.06 -4.61
C GLY A 126 1.88 -18.93 -3.42
N ALA A 127 3.13 -19.40 -3.38
CA ALA A 127 3.64 -20.16 -2.24
C ALA A 127 3.77 -19.30 -0.97
N GLU A 128 4.16 -18.03 -1.12
CA GLU A 128 4.18 -17.09 0.02
C GLU A 128 2.77 -16.75 0.48
N LEU A 129 1.84 -16.54 -0.45
CA LEU A 129 0.43 -16.38 -0.16
C LEU A 129 -0.11 -17.58 0.63
N ARG A 130 0.20 -18.81 0.20
CA ARG A 130 -0.20 -20.03 0.88
C ARG A 130 0.26 -20.05 2.33
N ARG A 131 1.53 -19.75 2.58
CA ARG A 131 2.07 -19.68 3.95
C ARG A 131 1.33 -18.66 4.83
N CYS A 132 0.97 -17.49 4.28
CA CYS A 132 0.18 -16.53 5.01
C CYS A 132 -1.24 -17.05 5.31
N MET A 133 -1.87 -17.75 4.35
CA MET A 133 -3.20 -18.31 4.54
C MET A 133 -3.19 -19.46 5.57
N ASP A 134 -2.17 -20.31 5.56
CA ASP A 134 -1.99 -21.37 6.57
C ASP A 134 -1.79 -20.81 7.99
N GLN A 135 -1.33 -19.56 8.11
CA GLN A 135 -1.25 -18.82 9.38
C GLN A 135 -2.53 -18.06 9.74
N GLY A 136 -3.57 -18.09 8.91
CA GLY A 136 -4.86 -17.45 9.18
C GLY A 136 -5.16 -16.19 8.39
N ALA A 137 -4.37 -15.82 7.39
CA ALA A 137 -4.79 -14.80 6.43
C ALA A 137 -5.95 -15.32 5.57
N ALA A 138 -6.90 -14.45 5.25
CA ALA A 138 -8.02 -14.76 4.36
C ALA A 138 -7.63 -14.73 2.87
N GLY A 139 -6.49 -14.10 2.56
CA GLY A 139 -5.99 -13.95 1.20
C GLY A 139 -4.79 -13.01 1.15
N GLY A 140 -4.42 -12.59 -0.06
CA GLY A 140 -3.30 -11.67 -0.26
C GLY A 140 -3.59 -10.58 -1.28
N GLN A 141 -2.86 -9.46 -1.16
CA GLN A 141 -2.89 -8.34 -2.09
C GLN A 141 -1.53 -8.20 -2.77
N PHE A 142 -1.54 -8.20 -4.09
CA PHE A 142 -0.37 -7.99 -4.94
C PHE A 142 -0.57 -6.69 -5.74
N ALA A 143 0.52 -5.94 -5.96
CA ALA A 143 0.46 -4.71 -6.73
C ALA A 143 1.56 -4.64 -7.80
N THR A 144 2.83 -4.65 -7.41
CA THR A 144 3.97 -4.32 -8.29
C THR A 144 4.01 -5.14 -9.58
N ARG A 145 3.79 -6.45 -9.50
CA ARG A 145 3.79 -7.31 -10.68
C ARG A 145 2.63 -7.05 -11.65
N PHE A 146 1.52 -6.47 -11.16
CA PHE A 146 0.37 -6.09 -11.99
C PHE A 146 0.56 -4.75 -12.69
N ILE A 147 1.50 -3.89 -12.24
CA ILE A 147 1.90 -2.69 -12.99
C ILE A 147 2.55 -3.09 -14.32
N ALA A 148 3.32 -4.18 -14.35
CA ALA A 148 3.95 -4.72 -15.55
C ALA A 148 3.01 -5.69 -16.32
N THR A 149 1.75 -5.30 -16.48
CA THR A 149 0.78 -6.02 -17.32
C THR A 149 0.30 -5.14 -18.47
N GLU A 150 -0.17 -5.78 -19.54
CA GLU A 150 -0.69 -5.05 -20.70
C GLU A 150 -1.92 -4.22 -20.32
N GLU A 151 -2.78 -4.76 -19.45
CA GLU A 151 -4.03 -4.15 -19.02
C GLU A 151 -3.87 -2.99 -18.02
N CYS A 152 -2.69 -2.83 -17.41
CA CYS A 152 -2.43 -1.69 -16.51
C CYS A 152 -2.41 -0.37 -17.31
N ASP A 153 -3.10 0.65 -16.80
CA ASP A 153 -3.20 1.99 -17.43
C ASP A 153 -1.91 2.82 -17.31
N ALA A 154 -0.91 2.37 -16.55
CA ALA A 154 0.38 3.05 -16.48
C ALA A 154 1.03 3.12 -17.89
N SER A 155 1.68 4.23 -18.16
CA SER A 155 2.35 4.43 -19.46
C SER A 155 3.37 3.34 -19.79
N PRO A 156 3.66 3.09 -21.06
CA PRO A 156 4.71 2.17 -21.46
C PRO A 156 6.08 2.51 -20.83
N ALA A 157 6.35 3.80 -20.59
CA ALA A 157 7.58 4.24 -19.94
C ALA A 157 7.64 3.85 -18.47
N TYR A 158 6.52 3.91 -17.72
CA TYR A 158 6.46 3.41 -16.35
C TYR A 158 6.73 1.89 -16.31
N LYS A 159 6.02 1.14 -17.17
CA LYS A 159 6.21 -0.32 -17.26
C LYS A 159 7.66 -0.68 -17.57
N ARG A 160 8.27 0.02 -18.53
CA ARG A 160 9.68 -0.17 -18.89
C ARG A 160 10.61 0.15 -17.73
N ALA A 161 10.42 1.28 -17.05
CA ALA A 161 11.23 1.64 -15.88
C ALA A 161 11.18 0.56 -14.80
N LEU A 162 10.02 -0.11 -14.63
CA LEU A 162 9.87 -1.22 -13.70
C LEU A 162 10.59 -2.48 -14.19
N LEU A 163 10.51 -2.80 -15.49
CA LEU A 163 11.14 -3.98 -16.09
C LEU A 163 12.68 -3.88 -16.12
N ASP A 164 13.19 -2.66 -16.28
CA ASP A 164 14.64 -2.38 -16.33
C ASP A 164 15.23 -2.23 -14.91
N ALA A 165 14.37 -2.10 -13.87
CA ALA A 165 14.80 -1.86 -12.49
C ALA A 165 15.53 -3.07 -11.90
N LYS A 166 16.60 -2.78 -11.16
CA LYS A 166 17.32 -3.74 -10.32
C LYS A 166 17.04 -3.46 -8.85
N ALA A 167 17.45 -4.36 -7.98
CA ALA A 167 17.26 -4.21 -6.54
C ALA A 167 17.89 -2.92 -5.98
N GLU A 168 19.04 -2.51 -6.51
CA GLU A 168 19.75 -1.27 -6.14
C GLU A 168 19.06 0.00 -6.61
N ASP A 169 18.15 -0.08 -7.57
CA ASP A 169 17.37 1.07 -8.06
C ASP A 169 16.13 1.35 -7.18
N ILE A 170 15.83 0.49 -6.22
CA ILE A 170 14.70 0.63 -5.33
C ILE A 170 15.17 1.33 -4.05
N THR A 171 14.51 2.41 -3.67
CA THR A 171 14.92 3.23 -2.52
C THR A 171 13.76 3.63 -1.63
N ILE A 172 14.07 4.03 -0.39
CA ILE A 172 13.12 4.65 0.53
C ILE A 172 13.19 6.16 0.35
N VAL A 173 12.04 6.76 0.04
CA VAL A 173 11.87 8.19 -0.16
C VAL A 173 11.12 8.82 1.01
N GLN A 174 11.49 10.05 1.36
CA GLN A 174 10.71 10.86 2.28
C GLN A 174 9.60 11.57 1.48
N SER A 175 8.36 11.15 1.71
CA SER A 175 7.23 11.74 1.01
C SER A 175 6.77 13.04 1.68
N PRO A 176 6.29 14.02 0.89
CA PRO A 176 5.63 15.23 1.41
C PRO A 176 4.41 14.99 2.29
N VAL A 177 3.85 13.78 2.29
CA VAL A 177 2.75 13.40 3.19
C VAL A 177 3.22 13.06 4.61
N GLY A 178 4.53 13.14 4.89
CA GLY A 178 5.11 12.86 6.20
C GLY A 178 5.36 11.39 6.51
N MET A 179 5.26 10.51 5.51
CA MET A 179 5.51 9.07 5.62
C MET A 179 6.72 8.68 4.75
N PRO A 180 7.50 7.66 5.14
CA PRO A 180 8.44 7.04 4.21
C PRO A 180 7.65 6.35 3.08
N GLY A 181 8.25 6.27 1.90
CA GLY A 181 7.69 5.55 0.76
C GLY A 181 8.75 4.73 0.06
N ARG A 182 8.37 3.70 -0.70
CA ARG A 182 9.29 2.94 -1.52
C ARG A 182 9.00 3.15 -3.00
N ALA A 183 10.03 3.52 -3.75
CA ALA A 183 9.95 3.87 -5.16
C ALA A 183 11.23 3.50 -5.91
N LEU A 184 11.19 3.58 -7.23
CA LEU A 184 12.39 3.62 -8.06
C LEU A 184 13.16 4.92 -7.81
N ARG A 185 14.48 4.84 -7.81
CA ARG A 185 15.39 5.98 -7.67
C ARG A 185 15.51 6.75 -8.98
N SER A 186 14.38 7.37 -9.39
CA SER A 186 14.28 8.20 -10.59
C SER A 186 15.19 9.44 -10.51
N PRO A 187 15.41 10.17 -11.62
CA PRO A 187 16.15 11.45 -11.59
C PRO A 187 15.55 12.46 -10.62
N LEU A 188 14.21 12.53 -10.47
CA LEU A 188 13.58 13.36 -9.44
C LEU A 188 14.09 13.00 -8.04
N ILE A 189 14.08 11.71 -7.69
CA ILE A 189 14.50 11.26 -6.36
C ILE A 189 15.99 11.52 -6.11
N ARG A 190 16.84 11.32 -7.11
CA ARG A 190 18.26 11.67 -7.03
C ARG A 190 18.46 13.16 -6.76
N ARG A 191 17.75 14.04 -7.48
CA ARG A 191 17.81 15.50 -7.24
C ARG A 191 17.33 15.86 -5.84
N VAL A 192 16.31 15.18 -5.30
CA VAL A 192 15.84 15.38 -3.92
C VAL A 192 16.93 14.97 -2.90
N GLU A 193 17.57 13.83 -3.11
CA GLU A 193 18.67 13.35 -2.26
C GLU A 193 19.88 14.31 -2.27
N GLU A 194 20.15 14.95 -3.43
CA GLU A 194 21.24 15.92 -3.65
C GLU A 194 20.87 17.35 -3.26
N GLY A 195 19.60 17.63 -2.95
CA GLY A 195 19.10 18.97 -2.64
C GLY A 195 19.05 19.91 -3.86
N THR A 196 19.00 19.34 -5.07
CA THR A 196 19.01 20.07 -6.36
C THR A 196 17.67 20.04 -7.08
N GLN A 197 16.61 19.52 -6.43
CA GLN A 197 15.28 19.42 -7.02
C GLN A 197 14.68 20.78 -7.40
N PRO A 198 13.86 20.86 -8.47
CA PRO A 198 13.22 22.10 -8.86
C PRO A 198 12.21 22.55 -7.80
N LYS A 199 12.05 23.86 -7.66
CA LYS A 199 11.03 24.45 -6.78
C LYS A 199 9.62 24.10 -7.27
N ILE A 200 8.70 23.92 -6.33
CA ILE A 200 7.29 23.74 -6.63
C ILE A 200 6.72 25.06 -7.15
N THR A 201 6.37 25.10 -8.42
CA THR A 201 5.81 26.31 -9.08
C THR A 201 4.29 26.37 -9.08
N ARG A 202 3.64 25.20 -8.93
CA ARG A 202 2.18 25.05 -8.86
C ARG A 202 1.79 24.20 -7.67
N CYS A 203 0.82 24.66 -6.89
CA CYS A 203 0.26 23.93 -5.75
C CYS A 203 -1.27 23.82 -5.87
N ASP A 204 -1.78 22.59 -5.95
CA ASP A 204 -3.21 22.29 -6.06
C ASP A 204 -3.88 22.12 -4.67
N ARG A 205 -3.16 22.41 -3.56
CA ARG A 205 -3.63 22.30 -2.17
C ARG A 205 -4.24 20.94 -1.85
N CYS A 206 -3.64 19.87 -2.38
CA CYS A 206 -4.14 18.50 -2.27
C CYS A 206 -4.00 17.90 -0.85
N LEU A 207 -3.11 18.43 -0.02
CA LEU A 207 -2.84 17.97 1.35
C LEU A 207 -2.89 19.13 2.33
N ALA A 208 -3.71 19.01 3.38
CA ALA A 208 -3.89 20.06 4.39
C ALA A 208 -2.61 20.36 5.18
N ALA A 209 -1.76 19.36 5.41
CA ALA A 209 -0.50 19.51 6.18
C ALA A 209 0.71 19.83 5.30
N CYS A 210 0.57 19.92 3.98
CA CYS A 210 1.70 20.20 3.09
C CYS A 210 1.96 21.69 2.98
N ASP A 211 3.18 22.11 3.28
CA ASP A 211 3.69 23.44 2.92
C ASP A 211 4.53 23.33 1.64
N CYS A 212 3.98 23.83 0.52
CA CYS A 212 4.65 23.78 -0.77
C CYS A 212 5.95 24.61 -0.85
N LYS A 213 6.23 25.46 0.14
CA LYS A 213 7.48 26.23 0.21
C LYS A 213 8.63 25.41 0.77
N THR A 214 8.33 24.42 1.60
CA THR A 214 9.31 23.58 2.29
C THR A 214 9.29 22.12 1.85
N ALA A 215 8.21 21.67 1.18
CA ALA A 215 8.12 20.33 0.66
C ALA A 215 9.22 20.05 -0.40
N PRO A 216 9.86 18.88 -0.37
CA PRO A 216 10.93 18.55 -1.31
C PRO A 216 10.46 18.45 -2.76
N TYR A 217 9.20 18.12 -2.99
CA TYR A 217 8.52 18.06 -4.30
C TYR A 217 7.01 18.02 -4.13
N CYS A 218 6.25 18.29 -5.19
CA CYS A 218 4.80 18.14 -5.17
C CYS A 218 4.43 16.67 -5.43
N ILE A 219 3.87 15.99 -4.41
CA ILE A 219 3.53 14.56 -4.52
C ILE A 219 2.52 14.29 -5.64
N SER A 220 1.49 15.12 -5.79
CA SER A 220 0.47 14.94 -6.82
C SER A 220 1.05 15.07 -8.23
N GLN A 221 1.89 16.09 -8.47
CA GLN A 221 2.53 16.29 -9.77
C GLN A 221 3.51 15.17 -10.09
N ALA A 222 4.30 14.72 -9.11
CA ALA A 222 5.25 13.63 -9.28
C ALA A 222 4.57 12.27 -9.58
N LEU A 223 3.41 11.99 -8.96
CA LEU A 223 2.63 10.80 -9.25
C LEU A 223 1.98 10.86 -10.64
N ILE A 224 1.45 12.02 -11.04
CA ILE A 224 0.89 12.24 -12.39
C ILE A 224 2.00 12.07 -13.43
N ALA A 225 3.14 12.71 -13.24
CA ALA A 225 4.30 12.59 -14.13
C ALA A 225 4.73 11.12 -14.31
N ALA A 226 4.73 10.33 -13.22
CA ALA A 226 5.06 8.90 -13.30
C ALA A 226 4.06 8.12 -14.16
N VAL A 227 2.76 8.33 -13.97
CA VAL A 227 1.71 7.64 -14.74
C VAL A 227 1.79 8.02 -16.23
N GLU A 228 2.07 9.28 -16.54
CA GLU A 228 2.27 9.79 -17.90
C GLU A 228 3.60 9.35 -18.52
N GLY A 229 4.53 8.84 -17.71
CA GLY A 229 5.82 8.31 -18.17
C GLY A 229 6.94 9.33 -18.23
N ASP A 230 6.80 10.47 -17.58
CA ASP A 230 7.89 11.44 -17.39
C ASP A 230 8.88 10.89 -16.35
N TRP A 231 9.90 10.19 -16.83
CA TRP A 231 10.95 9.60 -16.01
C TRP A 231 11.74 10.65 -15.21
N GLU A 232 11.91 11.83 -15.78
CA GLU A 232 12.70 12.90 -15.16
C GLU A 232 12.03 13.48 -13.91
N ASN A 233 10.71 13.59 -13.92
CA ASN A 233 9.96 14.27 -12.86
C ASN A 233 9.01 13.36 -12.08
N GLY A 234 8.93 12.08 -12.46
CA GLY A 234 8.01 11.12 -11.89
C GLY A 234 8.49 10.47 -10.59
N LEU A 235 7.54 10.21 -9.70
CA LEU A 235 7.70 9.34 -8.53
C LEU A 235 7.09 7.97 -8.84
N PHE A 236 7.94 6.99 -9.13
CA PHE A 236 7.54 5.64 -9.55
C PHE A 236 7.47 4.71 -8.35
N PHE A 237 6.34 4.62 -7.71
CA PHE A 237 6.14 3.72 -6.57
C PHE A 237 6.17 2.25 -6.98
N CYS A 238 6.91 1.44 -6.22
CA CYS A 238 7.02 -0.01 -6.42
C CYS A 238 7.39 -0.71 -5.12
N GLY A 239 7.08 -2.00 -4.99
CA GLY A 239 7.51 -2.83 -3.86
C GLY A 239 9.00 -3.21 -3.93
N ALA A 240 9.50 -3.75 -2.83
CA ALA A 240 10.90 -4.18 -2.73
C ALA A 240 11.29 -5.24 -3.78
N ASN A 241 10.32 -5.98 -4.29
CA ASN A 241 10.52 -7.05 -5.27
C ASN A 241 10.39 -6.57 -6.72
N ALA A 242 10.39 -5.26 -6.98
CA ALA A 242 10.24 -4.72 -8.33
C ALA A 242 11.34 -5.21 -9.29
N GLY A 243 12.57 -5.35 -8.81
CA GLY A 243 13.69 -5.89 -9.59
C GLY A 243 13.56 -7.37 -10.01
N GLU A 244 12.54 -8.08 -9.51
CA GLU A 244 12.23 -9.47 -9.92
C GLU A 244 11.24 -9.51 -11.10
N VAL A 245 10.61 -8.38 -11.45
CA VAL A 245 9.66 -8.25 -12.55
C VAL A 245 10.44 -8.04 -13.84
N ASN A 246 10.52 -9.06 -14.68
CA ASN A 246 11.45 -9.11 -15.81
C ASN A 246 10.77 -9.18 -17.20
N ARG A 247 9.45 -9.22 -17.25
CA ARG A 247 8.69 -9.22 -18.50
C ARG A 247 7.31 -8.56 -18.37
N LEU A 248 6.84 -7.99 -19.44
CA LEU A 248 5.44 -7.61 -19.60
C LEU A 248 4.60 -8.89 -19.73
N SER A 249 3.45 -8.93 -19.10
CA SER A 249 2.56 -10.07 -19.07
C SER A 249 1.09 -9.63 -19.10
N MET A 250 0.18 -10.59 -19.19
CA MET A 250 -1.25 -10.32 -18.99
C MET A 250 -1.65 -10.57 -17.54
N VAL A 251 -2.68 -9.88 -17.05
CA VAL A 251 -3.28 -10.11 -15.73
C VAL A 251 -3.64 -11.57 -15.55
N LYS A 252 -4.24 -12.19 -16.58
CA LYS A 252 -4.59 -13.62 -16.57
C LYS A 252 -3.38 -14.50 -16.27
N GLU A 253 -2.25 -14.28 -16.94
CA GLU A 253 -1.02 -15.06 -16.71
C GLU A 253 -0.50 -14.90 -15.28
N GLN A 254 -0.54 -13.67 -14.75
CA GLN A 254 -0.13 -13.40 -13.39
C GLN A 254 -1.01 -14.13 -12.37
N MET A 255 -2.33 -14.11 -12.58
CA MET A 255 -3.28 -14.81 -11.72
C MET A 255 -3.11 -16.32 -11.77
N GLU A 256 -2.98 -16.88 -12.98
CA GLU A 256 -2.76 -18.32 -13.18
C GLU A 256 -1.44 -18.77 -12.52
N GLN A 257 -0.37 -17.99 -12.66
CA GLN A 257 0.91 -18.29 -12.03
C GLN A 257 0.78 -18.31 -10.50
N ILE A 258 0.22 -17.26 -9.91
CA ILE A 258 0.02 -17.17 -8.44
C ILE A 258 -0.80 -18.36 -7.95
N MET A 259 -1.88 -18.69 -8.63
CA MET A 259 -2.76 -19.80 -8.22
C MET A 259 -2.12 -21.17 -8.38
N ASN A 260 -1.31 -21.38 -9.43
CA ASN A 260 -0.57 -22.62 -9.61
C ASN A 260 0.52 -22.80 -8.54
N GLU A 261 1.27 -21.75 -8.24
CA GLU A 261 2.26 -21.76 -7.16
C GLU A 261 1.60 -21.99 -5.78
N TRP A 262 0.43 -21.39 -5.55
CA TRP A 262 -0.36 -21.59 -4.32
C TRP A 262 -0.81 -23.04 -4.16
N ARG A 263 -1.30 -23.67 -5.24
CA ARG A 263 -1.72 -25.07 -5.24
C ARG A 263 -0.54 -26.03 -5.07
N ALA A 264 0.60 -25.72 -5.68
CA ALA A 264 1.80 -26.54 -5.59
C ALA A 264 2.49 -26.49 -4.22
N ALA A 265 2.21 -25.47 -3.41
CA ALA A 265 2.79 -25.29 -2.08
C ALA A 265 2.01 -26.04 -0.95
N GLN A 266 1.20 -27.04 -1.32
CA GLN A 266 0.48 -27.90 -0.35
C GLN A 266 1.42 -28.81 0.42
#